data_0e638392bd1a4607008f8714f73e6bf1
#
_entry.id   0e638392bd1a4607008f8714f73e6bf1
#
_cell.length_a   1.000
_cell.length_b   1.000
_cell.length_c   1.000
_cell.angle_alpha   90.00
_cell.angle_beta   90.00
_cell.angle_gamma   90.00
#
_symmetry.space_group_name_H-M   'P 1'
#
loop_
_entity.id
_entity.type
_entity.pdbx_description
1 polymer ?
#
loop_
_entity_poly.entity_id
_entity_poly.type
_entity_poly.pdbx_seq_one_letter_code
_entity_poly.pdbx_strand_id
1 'polypeptide(L)'
;MCIRDRAYIEHGKGDTIVFLHGNPASSYLWRNITPHVEGLGRIIVPDLIGMGDSEKLDGIDNPDYKYHGQYKYLSTLLDELDLGDHIHLVIHDWGSAMGFQYARENPDRIKSISFMEAIVMPLQWEQWPENARNIFQLMRSEAGEEIVLEKNVFVERILLNDSANGFSEEERAEYIRPFINPGEDRRPTLTWPRQIPIEGEPNEVVEEVSKNGEFHKDSDIPKLFINAEPGSILIGDQREYVRSWKNIKEVSVKGNHFIQEHSADEIGISIKEFISSI
;
A
#
# COMPACT_ATOMS: atom_id res chain seq x y z
N MET A 1 24.32 -12.15 -8.45
CA MET A 1 23.43 -11.12 -7.86
C MET A 1 22.79 -11.80 -6.67
N CYS A 2 23.10 -11.40 -5.45
CA CYS A 2 22.43 -11.98 -4.28
C CYS A 2 20.99 -11.54 -4.34
N ILE A 3 20.06 -12.47 -4.53
CA ILE A 3 18.63 -12.22 -4.41
C ILE A 3 18.41 -12.12 -2.90
N ARG A 4 18.12 -10.91 -2.40
CA ARG A 4 17.73 -10.73 -1.01
C ARG A 4 16.38 -11.39 -0.81
N ASP A 5 16.21 -12.10 0.30
CA ASP A 5 14.99 -12.85 0.55
C ASP A 5 13.79 -11.90 0.72
N ARG A 6 12.81 -12.07 -0.15
CA ARG A 6 11.51 -11.41 -0.10
C ARG A 6 10.46 -12.43 0.28
N ALA A 7 9.81 -12.17 1.40
CA ALA A 7 8.74 -13.03 1.87
C ALA A 7 7.44 -12.75 1.11
N TYR A 8 6.67 -13.78 0.87
CA TYR A 8 5.30 -13.67 0.36
C TYR A 8 4.47 -14.88 0.77
N ILE A 9 3.17 -14.67 0.85
CA ILE A 9 2.19 -15.73 1.04
C ILE A 9 1.66 -16.12 -0.34
N GLU A 10 1.57 -17.43 -0.61
CA GLU A 10 1.01 -17.94 -1.86
C GLU A 10 0.06 -19.10 -1.59
N HIS A 11 -1.13 -19.05 -2.20
CA HIS A 11 -2.04 -20.19 -2.24
C HIS A 11 -3.04 -20.09 -3.41
N GLY A 12 -3.72 -21.19 -3.73
CA GLY A 12 -4.66 -21.24 -4.82
C GLY A 12 -4.02 -21.51 -6.19
N LYS A 13 -4.82 -21.45 -7.25
CA LYS A 13 -4.44 -21.65 -8.67
C LYS A 13 -5.40 -20.91 -9.57
N GLY A 14 -4.96 -20.52 -10.75
CA GLY A 14 -5.76 -19.79 -11.76
C GLY A 14 -5.21 -18.40 -12.00
N ASP A 15 -6.05 -17.45 -12.40
CA ASP A 15 -5.69 -16.05 -12.57
C ASP A 15 -5.12 -15.49 -11.27
N THR A 16 -4.10 -14.66 -11.37
CA THR A 16 -3.37 -14.22 -10.17
C THR A 16 -4.02 -13.02 -9.52
N ILE A 17 -4.20 -13.07 -8.19
CA ILE A 17 -4.68 -11.95 -7.36
C ILE A 17 -3.52 -11.51 -6.46
N VAL A 18 -2.96 -10.33 -6.73
CA VAL A 18 -1.81 -9.78 -5.98
C VAL A 18 -2.31 -8.72 -5.01
N PHE A 19 -1.98 -8.89 -3.73
CA PHE A 19 -2.30 -7.94 -2.67
C PHE A 19 -1.06 -7.16 -2.26
N LEU A 20 -1.07 -5.83 -2.42
CA LEU A 20 0.06 -4.98 -2.08
C LEU A 20 -0.27 -4.06 -0.91
N HIS A 21 0.45 -4.24 0.20
CA HIS A 21 0.35 -3.39 1.38
C HIS A 21 1.24 -2.14 1.25
N GLY A 22 1.13 -1.22 2.20
CA GLY A 22 2.01 -0.07 2.32
C GLY A 22 2.63 0.07 3.70
N ASN A 23 2.92 1.31 4.11
CA ASN A 23 3.62 1.63 5.34
C ASN A 23 2.66 1.79 6.54
N PRO A 24 2.94 1.23 7.71
CA PRO A 24 4.05 0.35 8.12
C PRO A 24 3.60 -1.12 8.17
N ALA A 25 2.71 -1.53 7.29
CA ALA A 25 2.07 -2.85 7.31
C ALA A 25 2.95 -3.97 6.70
N SER A 26 2.34 -5.11 6.51
CA SER A 26 2.88 -6.29 5.86
C SER A 26 1.75 -7.08 5.20
N SER A 27 2.04 -8.28 4.68
CA SER A 27 1.04 -9.24 4.22
C SER A 27 -0.04 -9.52 5.26
N TYR A 28 0.27 -9.37 6.55
CA TYR A 28 -0.66 -9.54 7.67
C TYR A 28 -1.91 -8.65 7.59
N LEU A 29 -1.80 -7.47 6.97
CA LEU A 29 -2.91 -6.55 6.76
C LEU A 29 -4.09 -7.21 6.00
N TRP A 30 -3.79 -8.17 5.14
CA TRP A 30 -4.75 -8.82 4.27
C TRP A 30 -5.36 -10.11 4.83
N ARG A 31 -4.95 -10.53 6.06
CA ARG A 31 -5.34 -11.83 6.67
C ARG A 31 -6.84 -12.08 6.73
N ASN A 32 -7.64 -11.03 6.96
CA ASN A 32 -9.10 -11.13 7.05
C ASN A 32 -9.82 -10.89 5.71
N ILE A 33 -9.09 -10.51 4.64
CA ILE A 33 -9.65 -10.23 3.32
C ILE A 33 -9.39 -11.39 2.35
N THR A 34 -8.18 -11.94 2.33
CA THR A 34 -7.81 -13.03 1.42
C THR A 34 -8.73 -14.25 1.48
N PRO A 35 -9.32 -14.66 2.63
CA PRO A 35 -10.25 -15.77 2.70
C PRO A 35 -11.52 -15.59 1.85
N HIS A 36 -11.95 -14.34 1.63
CA HIS A 36 -13.13 -14.06 0.81
C HIS A 36 -12.93 -14.33 -0.68
N VAL A 37 -11.68 -14.28 -1.16
CA VAL A 37 -11.32 -14.50 -2.57
C VAL A 37 -10.69 -15.86 -2.82
N GLU A 38 -10.59 -16.71 -1.79
CA GLU A 38 -10.16 -18.09 -1.96
C GLU A 38 -11.04 -18.82 -2.98
N GLY A 39 -10.40 -19.58 -3.89
CA GLY A 39 -11.07 -20.29 -4.97
C GLY A 39 -11.34 -19.46 -6.22
N LEU A 40 -11.10 -18.14 -6.22
CA LEU A 40 -11.19 -17.32 -7.44
C LEU A 40 -9.91 -17.35 -8.28
N GLY A 41 -8.75 -17.62 -7.66
CA GLY A 41 -7.49 -17.60 -8.36
C GLY A 41 -6.30 -18.00 -7.49
N ARG A 42 -5.09 -17.69 -8.00
CA ARG A 42 -3.83 -17.79 -7.28
C ARG A 42 -3.59 -16.49 -6.51
N ILE A 43 -3.55 -16.57 -5.20
CA ILE A 43 -3.35 -15.41 -4.31
C ILE A 43 -1.86 -15.26 -4.02
N ILE A 44 -1.34 -14.05 -4.19
CA ILE A 44 0.04 -13.65 -3.89
C ILE A 44 -0.01 -12.42 -2.99
N VAL A 45 0.63 -12.50 -1.82
CA VAL A 45 0.66 -11.42 -0.84
C VAL A 45 2.11 -11.18 -0.40
N PRO A 46 2.88 -10.36 -1.12
CA PRO A 46 4.26 -10.08 -0.76
C PRO A 46 4.39 -9.12 0.41
N ASP A 47 5.47 -9.28 1.17
CA ASP A 47 5.99 -8.26 2.07
C ASP A 47 6.99 -7.37 1.33
N LEU A 48 6.82 -6.06 1.41
CA LEU A 48 7.76 -5.10 0.86
C LEU A 48 9.13 -5.25 1.53
N ILE A 49 10.20 -4.93 0.81
CA ILE A 49 11.55 -5.06 1.36
C ILE A 49 11.72 -4.24 2.64
N GLY A 50 12.25 -4.87 3.69
CA GLY A 50 12.38 -4.29 5.02
C GLY A 50 11.11 -4.31 5.88
N MET A 51 10.01 -4.91 5.41
CA MET A 51 8.72 -5.03 6.10
C MET A 51 8.30 -6.49 6.25
N GLY A 52 7.42 -6.79 7.21
CA GLY A 52 6.97 -8.15 7.46
C GLY A 52 8.13 -9.12 7.70
N ASP A 53 8.15 -10.20 6.93
CA ASP A 53 9.19 -11.24 6.95
C ASP A 53 10.25 -11.04 5.85
N SER A 54 10.13 -9.99 5.03
CA SER A 54 11.15 -9.64 4.04
C SER A 54 12.43 -9.10 4.70
N GLU A 55 13.57 -9.41 4.07
CA GLU A 55 14.90 -9.03 4.57
C GLU A 55 15.03 -7.53 4.80
N LYS A 56 15.73 -7.15 5.87
CA LYS A 56 16.16 -5.78 6.13
C LYS A 56 17.41 -5.45 5.29
N LEU A 57 17.44 -4.23 4.73
CA LEU A 57 18.61 -3.79 3.96
C LEU A 57 19.71 -3.30 4.89
N ASP A 58 20.95 -3.70 4.61
CA ASP A 58 22.12 -3.25 5.35
C ASP A 58 22.45 -1.78 5.08
N GLY A 59 23.11 -1.15 6.04
CA GLY A 59 23.61 0.21 5.94
C GLY A 59 22.68 1.24 6.55
N ILE A 60 23.27 2.40 6.85
CA ILE A 60 22.54 3.55 7.41
C ILE A 60 21.86 4.31 6.27
N ASP A 61 20.59 4.65 6.46
CA ASP A 61 19.77 5.38 5.48
C ASP A 61 19.88 4.79 4.05
N ASN A 62 19.70 3.46 3.96
CA ASN A 62 19.87 2.76 2.69
C ASN A 62 18.93 3.33 1.60
N PRO A 63 19.47 3.83 0.47
CA PRO A 63 18.69 4.47 -0.57
C PRO A 63 17.68 3.56 -1.26
N ASP A 64 17.87 2.24 -1.19
CA ASP A 64 16.94 1.26 -1.77
C ASP A 64 15.62 1.17 -0.97
N TYR A 65 15.52 1.79 0.21
CA TYR A 65 14.23 1.98 0.89
C TYR A 65 13.38 3.11 0.29
N LYS A 66 13.95 3.96 -0.59
CA LYS A 66 13.18 4.96 -1.33
C LYS A 66 12.28 4.30 -2.37
N TYR A 67 11.34 5.05 -2.90
CA TYR A 67 10.31 4.58 -3.82
C TYR A 67 10.84 3.69 -4.95
N HIS A 68 11.82 4.16 -5.72
CA HIS A 68 12.35 3.40 -6.87
C HIS A 68 13.09 2.12 -6.47
N GLY A 69 13.78 2.11 -5.32
CA GLY A 69 14.40 0.90 -4.78
C GLY A 69 13.34 -0.12 -4.38
N GLN A 70 12.35 0.29 -3.62
CA GLN A 70 11.21 -0.53 -3.21
C GLN A 70 10.47 -1.10 -4.44
N TYR A 71 10.15 -0.24 -5.42
CA TYR A 71 9.51 -0.68 -6.66
C TYR A 71 10.34 -1.69 -7.43
N LYS A 72 11.66 -1.49 -7.52
CA LYS A 72 12.57 -2.44 -8.17
C LYS A 72 12.54 -3.82 -7.49
N TYR A 73 12.55 -3.87 -6.16
CA TYR A 73 12.42 -5.15 -5.43
C TYR A 73 11.07 -5.80 -5.68
N LEU A 74 9.98 -5.03 -5.62
CA LEU A 74 8.63 -5.53 -5.86
C LEU A 74 8.47 -6.03 -7.30
N SER A 75 8.77 -5.22 -8.31
CA SER A 75 8.58 -5.59 -9.72
C SER A 75 9.42 -6.81 -10.10
N THR A 76 10.67 -6.89 -9.63
CA THR A 76 11.52 -8.07 -9.83
C THR A 76 10.89 -9.34 -9.22
N LEU A 77 10.32 -9.24 -8.02
CA LEU A 77 9.62 -10.38 -7.41
C LEU A 77 8.41 -10.81 -8.26
N LEU A 78 7.58 -9.85 -8.66
CA LEU A 78 6.38 -10.13 -9.46
C LEU A 78 6.72 -10.74 -10.84
N ASP A 79 7.83 -10.32 -11.44
CA ASP A 79 8.31 -10.87 -12.71
C ASP A 79 8.87 -12.30 -12.55
N GLU A 80 9.55 -12.59 -11.43
CA GLU A 80 10.11 -13.92 -11.12
C GLU A 80 9.02 -14.95 -10.76
N LEU A 81 7.87 -14.51 -10.24
CA LEU A 81 6.79 -15.39 -9.79
C LEU A 81 5.91 -15.95 -10.91
N ASP A 82 6.16 -15.59 -12.17
CA ASP A 82 5.33 -16.01 -13.32
C ASP A 82 3.83 -15.88 -13.03
N LEU A 83 3.38 -14.63 -12.94
CA LEU A 83 1.99 -14.31 -12.57
C LEU A 83 0.97 -14.56 -13.70
N GLY A 84 1.42 -14.96 -14.90
CA GLY A 84 0.58 -15.09 -16.07
C GLY A 84 0.13 -13.75 -16.67
N ASP A 85 -0.87 -13.82 -17.55
CA ASP A 85 -1.38 -12.65 -18.30
C ASP A 85 -2.72 -12.13 -17.79
N HIS A 86 -3.24 -12.66 -16.69
CA HIS A 86 -4.50 -12.27 -16.08
C HIS A 86 -4.29 -11.95 -14.60
N ILE A 87 -3.90 -10.70 -14.32
CA ILE A 87 -3.54 -10.26 -12.97
C ILE A 87 -4.62 -9.31 -12.42
N HIS A 88 -5.16 -9.63 -11.26
CA HIS A 88 -5.97 -8.74 -10.45
C HIS A 88 -5.10 -8.12 -9.35
N LEU A 89 -5.03 -6.79 -9.30
CA LEU A 89 -4.31 -6.09 -8.24
C LEU A 89 -5.28 -5.64 -7.14
N VAL A 90 -4.91 -5.84 -5.88
CA VAL A 90 -5.60 -5.31 -4.69
C VAL A 90 -4.56 -4.50 -3.92
N ILE A 91 -4.72 -3.19 -3.89
CA ILE A 91 -3.65 -2.27 -3.53
C ILE A 91 -4.10 -1.21 -2.52
N HIS A 92 -3.20 -0.90 -1.59
CA HIS A 92 -3.40 0.04 -0.50
C HIS A 92 -2.14 0.87 -0.25
N ASP A 93 -2.29 2.14 0.15
CA ASP A 93 -1.20 3.05 0.54
C ASP A 93 -0.05 3.05 -0.47
N TRP A 94 1.21 2.85 -0.08
CA TRP A 94 2.35 2.76 -0.99
C TRP A 94 2.29 1.56 -1.94
N GLY A 95 1.66 0.47 -1.53
CA GLY A 95 1.34 -0.63 -2.43
C GLY A 95 0.46 -0.18 -3.61
N SER A 96 -0.34 0.88 -3.43
CA SER A 96 -1.12 1.44 -4.53
C SER A 96 -0.27 2.22 -5.52
N ALA A 97 0.65 3.07 -5.05
CA ALA A 97 1.53 3.81 -5.95
C ALA A 97 2.38 2.86 -6.82
N MET A 98 2.93 1.81 -6.21
CA MET A 98 3.72 0.80 -6.92
C MET A 98 2.87 -0.12 -7.79
N GLY A 99 1.67 -0.51 -7.33
CA GLY A 99 0.74 -1.31 -8.10
C GLY A 99 0.19 -0.58 -9.33
N PHE A 100 -0.08 0.72 -9.21
CA PHE A 100 -0.45 1.56 -10.35
C PHE A 100 0.70 1.68 -11.36
N GLN A 101 1.95 1.83 -10.88
CA GLN A 101 3.11 1.83 -11.77
C GLN A 101 3.25 0.49 -12.48
N TYR A 102 3.17 -0.63 -11.77
CA TYR A 102 3.26 -1.96 -12.37
C TYR A 102 2.16 -2.18 -13.42
N ALA A 103 0.94 -1.75 -13.14
CA ALA A 103 -0.17 -1.84 -14.08
C ALA A 103 0.03 -0.97 -15.33
N ARG A 104 0.58 0.24 -15.18
CA ARG A 104 0.90 1.13 -16.30
C ARG A 104 2.01 0.55 -17.19
N GLU A 105 3.00 -0.11 -16.60
CA GLU A 105 4.12 -0.73 -17.33
C GLU A 105 3.73 -2.08 -17.97
N ASN A 106 2.67 -2.75 -17.47
CA ASN A 106 2.20 -4.06 -17.93
C ASN A 106 0.71 -4.07 -18.23
N PRO A 107 0.15 -3.11 -19.00
CA PRO A 107 -1.30 -2.92 -19.10
C PRO A 107 -2.05 -4.13 -19.69
N ASP A 108 -1.42 -4.86 -20.59
CA ASP A 108 -2.00 -6.01 -21.26
C ASP A 108 -2.15 -7.24 -20.35
N ARG A 109 -1.43 -7.27 -19.22
CA ARG A 109 -1.49 -8.34 -18.22
C ARG A 109 -2.48 -8.06 -17.09
N ILE A 110 -2.90 -6.79 -16.92
CA ILE A 110 -3.76 -6.40 -15.81
C ILE A 110 -5.23 -6.53 -16.16
N LYS A 111 -5.90 -7.44 -15.50
CA LYS A 111 -7.32 -7.71 -15.69
C LYS A 111 -8.23 -6.78 -14.90
N SER A 112 -7.81 -6.39 -13.69
CA SER A 112 -8.50 -5.38 -12.88
C SER A 112 -7.63 -4.83 -11.74
N ILE A 113 -8.06 -3.71 -11.18
CA ILE A 113 -7.45 -3.09 -10.02
C ILE A 113 -8.52 -2.75 -8.98
N SER A 114 -8.40 -3.30 -7.76
CA SER A 114 -9.16 -2.89 -6.58
C SER A 114 -8.25 -2.05 -5.69
N PHE A 115 -8.63 -0.84 -5.34
CA PHE A 115 -7.78 0.05 -4.56
C PHE A 115 -8.54 0.79 -3.46
N MET A 116 -7.84 1.09 -2.39
CA MET A 116 -8.36 1.77 -1.20
C MET A 116 -7.27 2.61 -0.54
N GLU A 117 -7.65 3.77 0.04
CA GLU A 117 -6.72 4.67 0.73
C GLU A 117 -5.39 4.80 -0.03
N ALA A 118 -5.48 5.15 -1.30
CA ALA A 118 -4.43 5.06 -2.30
C ALA A 118 -3.74 6.41 -2.56
N ILE A 119 -2.47 6.35 -2.99
CA ILE A 119 -1.69 7.50 -3.45
C ILE A 119 -1.92 7.67 -4.96
N VAL A 120 -2.70 8.67 -5.34
CA VAL A 120 -3.25 8.82 -6.70
C VAL A 120 -2.79 10.08 -7.43
N MET A 121 -2.30 11.07 -6.71
CA MET A 121 -1.83 12.34 -7.24
C MET A 121 -0.86 13.02 -6.27
N PRO A 122 0.06 13.89 -6.74
CA PRO A 122 0.84 14.75 -5.86
C PRO A 122 -0.05 15.74 -5.11
N LEU A 123 0.38 16.17 -3.93
CA LEU A 123 -0.40 16.98 -3.00
C LEU A 123 0.30 18.28 -2.60
N GLN A 124 -0.50 19.19 -2.03
CA GLN A 124 -0.05 20.30 -1.21
C GLN A 124 -0.38 20.00 0.25
N TRP A 125 0.31 20.65 1.21
CA TRP A 125 0.02 20.43 2.63
C TRP A 125 -1.42 20.76 3.03
N GLU A 126 -2.09 21.67 2.34
CA GLU A 126 -3.50 22.01 2.58
C GLU A 126 -4.44 20.84 2.27
N GLN A 127 -4.05 19.96 1.35
CA GLN A 127 -4.80 18.76 0.95
C GLN A 127 -4.48 17.55 1.83
N TRP A 128 -3.42 17.63 2.66
CA TRP A 128 -3.09 16.58 3.63
C TRP A 128 -3.99 16.71 4.87
N PRO A 129 -4.44 15.59 5.49
CA PRO A 129 -5.33 15.64 6.66
C PRO A 129 -4.77 16.55 7.77
N GLU A 130 -5.59 17.50 8.21
CA GLU A 130 -5.16 18.53 9.16
C GLU A 130 -4.63 17.93 10.47
N ASN A 131 -5.33 16.91 10.99
CA ASN A 131 -4.97 16.19 12.22
C ASN A 131 -3.66 15.40 12.12
N ALA A 132 -3.24 15.02 10.92
CA ALA A 132 -2.00 14.28 10.67
C ALA A 132 -0.85 15.19 10.18
N ARG A 133 -1.13 16.41 9.72
CA ARG A 133 -0.14 17.31 9.09
C ARG A 133 1.10 17.51 9.94
N ASN A 134 0.93 17.89 11.19
CA ASN A 134 2.05 18.19 12.08
C ASN A 134 2.97 16.99 12.30
N ILE A 135 2.42 15.79 12.51
CA ILE A 135 3.25 14.60 12.73
C ILE A 135 3.99 14.18 11.46
N PHE A 136 3.36 14.31 10.27
CA PHE A 136 4.04 14.01 9.01
C PHE A 136 5.12 15.03 8.65
N GLN A 137 4.91 16.32 8.91
CA GLN A 137 5.95 17.34 8.78
C GLN A 137 7.13 17.07 9.73
N LEU A 138 6.85 16.64 10.96
CA LEU A 138 7.88 16.27 11.93
C LEU A 138 8.68 15.05 11.47
N MET A 139 8.04 14.00 10.94
CA MET A 139 8.72 12.82 10.37
C MET A 139 9.61 13.18 9.17
N ARG A 140 9.23 14.18 8.38
CA ARG A 140 10.02 14.67 7.23
C ARG A 140 11.17 15.58 7.63
N SER A 141 11.24 16.03 8.86
CA SER A 141 12.37 16.80 9.44
C SER A 141 13.43 15.89 10.07
N GLU A 142 14.49 16.49 10.63
CA GLU A 142 15.52 15.76 11.39
C GLU A 142 14.95 15.05 12.62
N ALA A 143 13.89 15.58 13.24
CA ALA A 143 13.22 14.95 14.37
C ALA A 143 12.60 13.59 14.03
N GLY A 144 12.38 13.30 12.74
CA GLY A 144 11.90 12.00 12.25
C GLY A 144 12.76 10.82 12.69
N GLU A 145 14.09 11.01 12.78
CA GLU A 145 15.01 9.96 13.25
C GLU A 145 14.64 9.50 14.67
N GLU A 146 14.46 10.44 15.59
CA GLU A 146 14.12 10.11 16.98
C GLU A 146 12.69 9.52 17.09
N ILE A 147 11.69 10.17 16.47
CA ILE A 147 10.29 9.77 16.67
C ILE A 147 9.93 8.45 15.99
N VAL A 148 10.60 8.11 14.89
CA VAL A 148 10.30 6.86 14.17
C VAL A 148 11.30 5.78 14.52
N LEU A 149 12.61 6.03 14.37
CA LEU A 149 13.60 4.96 14.56
C LEU A 149 13.76 4.59 16.03
N GLU A 150 13.73 5.57 16.95
CA GLU A 150 13.88 5.27 18.37
C GLU A 150 12.55 4.98 19.06
N LYS A 151 11.50 5.79 18.80
CA LYS A 151 10.22 5.72 19.50
C LYS A 151 9.13 4.90 18.80
N ASN A 152 9.38 4.42 17.58
CA ASN A 152 8.44 3.62 16.76
C ASN A 152 7.05 4.25 16.60
N VAL A 153 6.97 5.57 16.54
CA VAL A 153 5.69 6.30 16.57
C VAL A 153 4.77 5.91 15.42
N PHE A 154 5.32 5.58 14.25
CA PHE A 154 4.47 5.23 13.11
C PHE A 154 3.65 3.96 13.38
N VAL A 155 4.29 2.90 13.86
CA VAL A 155 3.60 1.65 14.19
C VAL A 155 2.71 1.84 15.43
N GLU A 156 3.31 2.31 16.55
CA GLU A 156 2.63 2.28 17.85
C GLU A 156 1.55 3.36 18.03
N ARG A 157 1.62 4.48 17.28
CA ARG A 157 0.70 5.61 17.44
C ARG A 157 -0.19 5.85 16.24
N ILE A 158 0.23 5.49 15.03
CA ILE A 158 -0.59 5.67 13.82
C ILE A 158 -1.32 4.37 13.51
N LEU A 159 -0.60 3.29 13.18
CA LEU A 159 -1.25 2.03 12.81
C LEU A 159 -2.07 1.45 13.98
N LEU A 160 -1.45 1.23 15.15
CA LEU A 160 -2.10 0.54 16.27
C LEU A 160 -3.22 1.32 16.98
N ASN A 161 -3.51 2.54 16.54
CA ASN A 161 -4.68 3.30 16.96
C ASN A 161 -5.77 3.39 15.86
N ASP A 162 -5.55 2.76 14.72
CA ASP A 162 -6.48 2.78 13.59
C ASP A 162 -7.13 1.41 13.35
N SER A 163 -8.06 1.07 14.23
CA SER A 163 -8.86 -0.15 14.16
C SER A 163 -10.24 0.11 14.78
N ALA A 164 -11.27 -0.51 14.23
CA ALA A 164 -12.65 -0.36 14.68
C ALA A 164 -12.87 -0.80 16.14
N ASN A 165 -12.18 -1.87 16.57
CA ASN A 165 -12.40 -2.53 17.87
C ASN A 165 -11.14 -2.56 18.74
N GLY A 166 -10.07 -1.86 18.34
CA GLY A 166 -8.74 -2.04 18.91
C GLY A 166 -8.10 -3.36 18.43
N PHE A 167 -6.82 -3.53 18.74
CA PHE A 167 -6.06 -4.74 18.41
C PHE A 167 -5.89 -5.62 19.65
N SER A 168 -5.99 -6.93 19.50
CA SER A 168 -5.57 -7.90 20.51
C SER A 168 -4.06 -7.79 20.78
N GLU A 169 -3.59 -8.40 21.86
CA GLU A 169 -2.15 -8.43 22.17
C GLU A 169 -1.36 -9.14 21.06
N GLU A 170 -1.90 -10.20 20.48
CA GLU A 170 -1.30 -10.95 19.40
C GLU A 170 -1.20 -10.12 18.11
N GLU A 171 -2.27 -9.43 17.74
CA GLU A 171 -2.28 -8.54 16.56
C GLU A 171 -1.31 -7.38 16.72
N ARG A 172 -1.26 -6.77 17.90
CA ARG A 172 -0.27 -5.73 18.22
C ARG A 172 1.16 -6.24 18.10
N ALA A 173 1.42 -7.43 18.67
CA ALA A 173 2.73 -8.06 18.62
C ALA A 173 3.15 -8.33 17.17
N GLU A 174 2.24 -8.80 16.32
CA GLU A 174 2.53 -9.08 14.91
C GLU A 174 2.87 -7.82 14.11
N TYR A 175 2.13 -6.72 14.28
CA TYR A 175 2.47 -5.45 13.64
C TYR A 175 3.77 -4.83 14.15
N ILE A 176 4.12 -5.02 15.43
CA ILE A 176 5.37 -4.51 16.01
C ILE A 176 6.57 -5.39 15.63
N ARG A 177 6.38 -6.68 15.44
CA ARG A 177 7.45 -7.68 15.24
C ARG A 177 8.52 -7.27 14.22
N PRO A 178 8.18 -6.79 13.01
CA PRO A 178 9.18 -6.40 12.03
C PRO A 178 10.02 -5.17 12.44
N PHE A 179 9.55 -4.40 13.42
CA PHE A 179 10.10 -3.11 13.85
C PHE A 179 10.43 -3.08 15.35
N ILE A 180 10.67 -4.25 15.96
CA ILE A 180 10.94 -4.38 17.40
C ILE A 180 12.28 -3.73 17.77
N ASN A 181 13.30 -3.89 16.92
CA ASN A 181 14.61 -3.30 17.15
C ASN A 181 14.62 -1.82 16.73
N PRO A 182 15.06 -0.89 17.60
CA PRO A 182 15.22 0.50 17.23
C PRO A 182 16.35 0.70 16.20
N GLY A 183 16.38 1.86 15.56
CA GLY A 183 17.37 2.22 14.57
C GLY A 183 16.99 1.75 13.16
N GLU A 184 17.96 1.24 12.40
CA GLU A 184 17.82 1.00 10.96
C GLU A 184 16.80 -0.09 10.59
N ASP A 185 16.44 -1.01 11.50
CA ASP A 185 15.34 -1.95 11.28
C ASP A 185 13.98 -1.25 11.06
N ARG A 186 13.84 -0.02 11.57
CA ARG A 186 12.67 0.84 11.39
C ARG A 186 12.81 1.84 10.24
N ARG A 187 13.94 1.85 9.54
CA ARG A 187 14.21 2.81 8.44
C ARG A 187 13.10 2.86 7.38
N PRO A 188 12.54 1.74 6.91
CA PRO A 188 11.45 1.79 5.92
C PRO A 188 10.29 2.66 6.40
N THR A 189 9.89 2.54 7.68
CA THR A 189 8.74 3.28 8.24
C THR A 189 8.98 4.80 8.35
N LEU A 190 10.23 5.24 8.33
CA LEU A 190 10.61 6.65 8.25
C LEU A 190 10.79 7.12 6.80
N THR A 191 11.37 6.28 5.95
CA THR A 191 11.61 6.64 4.55
C THR A 191 10.30 6.90 3.81
N TRP A 192 9.28 6.08 4.01
CA TRP A 192 8.00 6.23 3.34
C TRP A 192 7.30 7.58 3.57
N PRO A 193 7.15 8.12 4.79
CA PRO A 193 6.62 9.48 4.99
C PRO A 193 7.41 10.55 4.26
N ARG A 194 8.74 10.37 4.14
CA ARG A 194 9.63 11.28 3.43
C ARG A 194 9.49 11.20 1.91
N GLN A 195 8.93 10.12 1.39
CA GLN A 195 8.69 9.90 -0.05
C GLN A 195 7.31 10.37 -0.51
N ILE A 196 6.38 10.73 0.39
CA ILE A 196 5.06 11.23 -0.01
C ILE A 196 5.23 12.47 -0.89
N PRO A 197 4.65 12.51 -2.12
CA PRO A 197 4.85 13.60 -3.08
C PRO A 197 4.04 14.85 -2.67
N ILE A 198 4.60 15.62 -1.74
CA ILE A 198 3.98 16.86 -1.23
C ILE A 198 4.88 18.04 -1.55
N GLU A 199 4.29 19.18 -1.97
CA GLU A 199 5.00 20.42 -2.32
C GLU A 199 6.05 20.23 -3.44
N GLY A 200 5.82 19.28 -4.34
CA GLY A 200 6.75 18.99 -5.42
C GLY A 200 7.92 18.09 -5.06
N GLU A 201 8.00 17.59 -3.82
CA GLU A 201 9.13 16.79 -3.33
C GLU A 201 8.70 15.45 -2.71
N PRO A 202 9.46 14.36 -2.95
CA PRO A 202 10.60 14.26 -3.88
C PRO A 202 10.16 14.31 -5.34
N ASN A 203 10.89 15.03 -6.17
CA ASN A 203 10.52 15.27 -7.57
C ASN A 203 10.31 13.97 -8.37
N GLU A 204 11.17 12.97 -8.18
CA GLU A 204 11.07 11.68 -8.86
C GLU A 204 9.78 10.92 -8.51
N VAL A 205 9.28 11.04 -7.27
CA VAL A 205 8.01 10.42 -6.85
C VAL A 205 6.81 11.24 -7.35
N VAL A 206 6.93 12.58 -7.34
CA VAL A 206 5.91 13.46 -7.93
C VAL A 206 5.69 13.12 -9.41
N GLU A 207 6.77 12.97 -10.18
CA GLU A 207 6.68 12.61 -11.59
C GLU A 207 6.03 11.23 -11.79
N GLU A 208 6.42 10.25 -10.98
CA GLU A 208 5.91 8.88 -11.12
C GLU A 208 4.44 8.77 -10.75
N VAL A 209 4.04 9.36 -9.62
CA VAL A 209 2.64 9.38 -9.18
C VAL A 209 1.76 10.16 -10.18
N SER A 210 2.27 11.24 -10.76
CA SER A 210 1.56 11.99 -11.81
C SER A 210 1.31 11.12 -13.06
N LYS A 211 2.36 10.43 -13.57
CA LYS A 211 2.24 9.51 -14.72
C LYS A 211 1.21 8.39 -14.44
N ASN A 212 1.23 7.84 -13.22
CA ASN A 212 0.28 6.82 -12.83
C ASN A 212 -1.16 7.35 -12.87
N GLY A 213 -1.41 8.49 -12.24
CA GLY A 213 -2.73 9.12 -12.21
C GLY A 213 -3.26 9.43 -13.61
N GLU A 214 -2.43 10.03 -14.48
CA GLU A 214 -2.78 10.34 -15.88
C GLU A 214 -3.12 9.07 -16.67
N PHE A 215 -2.30 8.03 -16.55
CA PHE A 215 -2.56 6.75 -17.24
C PHE A 215 -3.87 6.12 -16.77
N HIS A 216 -4.07 5.99 -15.45
CA HIS A 216 -5.24 5.30 -14.91
C HIS A 216 -6.54 6.07 -15.10
N LYS A 217 -6.47 7.40 -15.24
CA LYS A 217 -7.62 8.23 -15.56
C LYS A 217 -8.28 7.84 -16.88
N ASP A 218 -7.48 7.55 -17.89
CA ASP A 218 -7.95 7.27 -19.25
C ASP A 218 -7.94 5.75 -19.60
N SER A 219 -7.33 4.93 -18.76
CA SER A 219 -7.22 3.48 -18.96
C SER A 219 -8.56 2.76 -18.90
N ASP A 220 -8.75 1.82 -19.84
CA ASP A 220 -9.91 0.92 -19.87
C ASP A 220 -9.82 -0.25 -18.87
N ILE A 221 -8.72 -0.42 -18.13
CA ILE A 221 -8.60 -1.43 -17.07
C ILE A 221 -9.74 -1.24 -16.08
N PRO A 222 -10.57 -2.28 -15.79
CA PRO A 222 -11.63 -2.20 -14.80
C PRO A 222 -11.09 -1.87 -13.41
N LYS A 223 -11.71 -0.92 -12.72
CA LYS A 223 -11.28 -0.47 -11.40
C LYS A 223 -12.41 -0.53 -10.37
N LEU A 224 -12.09 -1.06 -9.19
CA LEU A 224 -12.93 -0.97 -8.01
C LEU A 224 -12.30 0.00 -7.03
N PHE A 225 -12.95 1.13 -6.83
CA PHE A 225 -12.60 2.07 -5.76
C PHE A 225 -13.38 1.69 -4.50
N ILE A 226 -12.65 1.24 -3.47
CA ILE A 226 -13.21 0.98 -2.14
C ILE A 226 -12.99 2.25 -1.32
N ASN A 227 -14.03 3.06 -1.26
CA ASN A 227 -14.04 4.36 -0.60
C ASN A 227 -14.17 4.20 0.92
N ALA A 228 -13.18 4.63 1.68
CA ALA A 228 -13.22 4.68 3.14
C ALA A 228 -14.06 5.88 3.63
N GLU A 229 -14.95 5.65 4.59
CA GLU A 229 -15.73 6.71 5.24
C GLU A 229 -15.51 6.71 6.77
N PRO A 230 -14.90 7.76 7.33
CA PRO A 230 -14.52 9.03 6.69
C PRO A 230 -13.29 8.97 5.77
N GLY A 231 -12.42 7.93 5.88
CA GLY A 231 -11.16 7.86 5.20
C GLY A 231 -10.07 8.74 5.83
N SER A 232 -8.88 8.71 5.24
CA SER A 232 -7.75 9.49 5.72
C SER A 232 -6.99 10.19 4.60
N ILE A 233 -6.42 9.46 3.64
CA ILE A 233 -5.62 10.08 2.57
C ILE A 233 -6.39 10.20 1.24
N LEU A 234 -7.26 9.26 0.92
CA LEU A 234 -8.06 9.32 -0.32
C LEU A 234 -9.39 10.06 -0.07
N ILE A 235 -9.27 11.34 0.28
CA ILE A 235 -10.38 12.23 0.63
C ILE A 235 -10.32 13.51 -0.22
N GLY A 236 -11.34 14.36 -0.15
CA GLY A 236 -11.36 15.66 -0.83
C GLY A 236 -11.01 15.56 -2.32
N ASP A 237 -10.04 16.34 -2.76
CA ASP A 237 -9.62 16.42 -4.16
C ASP A 237 -9.13 15.09 -4.72
N GLN A 238 -8.42 14.27 -3.91
CA GLN A 238 -7.94 12.95 -4.30
C GLN A 238 -9.11 12.01 -4.62
N ARG A 239 -10.16 12.04 -3.78
CA ARG A 239 -11.38 11.26 -3.97
C ARG A 239 -12.13 11.67 -5.22
N GLU A 240 -12.31 12.96 -5.44
CA GLU A 240 -12.94 13.47 -6.66
C GLU A 240 -12.10 13.17 -7.92
N TYR A 241 -10.78 13.20 -7.79
CA TYR A 241 -9.89 12.84 -8.89
C TYR A 241 -10.11 11.39 -9.35
N VAL A 242 -10.11 10.42 -8.44
CA VAL A 242 -10.35 9.01 -8.81
C VAL A 242 -11.76 8.75 -9.31
N ARG A 243 -12.77 9.49 -8.82
CA ARG A 243 -14.15 9.43 -9.33
C ARG A 243 -14.25 9.87 -10.79
N SER A 244 -13.30 10.67 -11.26
CA SER A 244 -13.20 11.09 -12.67
C SER A 244 -12.55 10.05 -13.58
N TRP A 245 -11.99 8.97 -13.01
CA TRP A 245 -11.31 7.95 -13.79
C TRP A 245 -12.29 7.09 -14.60
N LYS A 246 -11.84 6.68 -15.78
CA LYS A 246 -12.61 5.81 -16.67
C LYS A 246 -12.74 4.39 -16.09
N ASN A 247 -13.87 3.74 -16.38
CA ASN A 247 -14.16 2.35 -16.03
C ASN A 247 -13.97 2.06 -14.51
N ILE A 248 -14.54 2.92 -13.67
CA ILE A 248 -14.47 2.82 -12.21
C ILE A 248 -15.85 2.46 -11.63
N LYS A 249 -15.85 1.52 -10.69
CA LYS A 249 -16.96 1.19 -9.81
C LYS A 249 -16.57 1.61 -8.40
N GLU A 250 -17.45 2.28 -7.68
CA GLU A 250 -17.23 2.69 -6.29
C GLU A 250 -18.10 1.88 -5.34
N VAL A 251 -17.54 1.49 -4.20
CA VAL A 251 -18.25 0.99 -3.02
C VAL A 251 -17.72 1.71 -1.80
N SER A 252 -18.59 2.05 -0.84
CA SER A 252 -18.17 2.70 0.40
C SER A 252 -18.20 1.73 1.56
N VAL A 253 -17.16 1.78 2.40
CA VAL A 253 -17.06 1.04 3.66
C VAL A 253 -16.64 1.97 4.79
N LYS A 254 -16.93 1.60 6.03
CA LYS A 254 -16.51 2.39 7.19
C LYS A 254 -15.02 2.18 7.47
N GLY A 255 -14.32 3.25 7.83
CA GLY A 255 -12.94 3.17 8.28
C GLY A 255 -12.13 4.41 7.98
N ASN A 256 -10.92 4.41 8.49
CA ASN A 256 -9.91 5.42 8.26
C ASN A 256 -8.87 4.91 7.26
N HIS A 257 -7.57 5.09 7.55
CA HIS A 257 -6.51 4.67 6.63
C HIS A 257 -6.36 3.15 6.51
N PHE A 258 -6.27 2.45 7.65
CA PHE A 258 -6.17 0.97 7.65
C PHE A 258 -7.57 0.34 7.63
N ILE A 259 -8.35 0.63 6.58
CA ILE A 259 -9.76 0.20 6.46
C ILE A 259 -9.93 -1.31 6.54
N GLN A 260 -8.88 -2.07 6.26
CA GLN A 260 -8.82 -3.53 6.41
C GLN A 260 -9.06 -3.98 7.85
N GLU A 261 -8.68 -3.13 8.83
CA GLU A 261 -8.91 -3.36 10.26
C GLU A 261 -10.27 -2.84 10.75
N HIS A 262 -11.05 -2.25 9.85
CA HIS A 262 -12.39 -1.72 10.14
C HIS A 262 -13.50 -2.53 9.48
N SER A 263 -13.36 -2.87 8.21
CA SER A 263 -14.40 -3.41 7.34
C SER A 263 -13.89 -4.54 6.43
N ALA A 264 -13.13 -5.49 7.00
CA ALA A 264 -12.49 -6.57 6.22
C ALA A 264 -13.49 -7.40 5.41
N ASP A 265 -14.64 -7.75 6.01
CA ASP A 265 -15.67 -8.58 5.36
C ASP A 265 -16.30 -7.85 4.16
N GLU A 266 -16.68 -6.59 4.34
CA GLU A 266 -17.29 -5.79 3.28
C GLU A 266 -16.30 -5.55 2.13
N ILE A 267 -15.02 -5.33 2.44
CA ILE A 267 -13.94 -5.20 1.46
C ILE A 267 -13.76 -6.52 0.69
N GLY A 268 -13.64 -7.63 1.42
CA GLY A 268 -13.43 -8.95 0.83
C GLY A 268 -14.58 -9.39 -0.08
N ILE A 269 -15.83 -9.17 0.34
CA ILE A 269 -17.02 -9.43 -0.45
C ILE A 269 -17.05 -8.56 -1.72
N SER A 270 -16.75 -7.27 -1.59
CA SER A 270 -16.74 -6.34 -2.73
C SER A 270 -15.68 -6.72 -3.78
N ILE A 271 -14.49 -7.12 -3.35
CA ILE A 271 -13.42 -7.60 -4.24
C ILE A 271 -13.85 -8.89 -4.93
N LYS A 272 -14.42 -9.86 -4.17
CA LYS A 272 -14.92 -11.11 -4.70
C LYS A 272 -15.96 -10.89 -5.81
N GLU A 273 -16.98 -10.08 -5.53
CA GLU A 273 -18.03 -9.76 -6.49
C GLU A 273 -17.49 -9.08 -7.73
N PHE A 274 -16.54 -8.15 -7.55
CA PHE A 274 -15.92 -7.42 -8.64
C PHE A 274 -15.10 -8.36 -9.55
N ILE A 275 -14.20 -9.15 -9.00
CA ILE A 275 -13.40 -10.13 -9.76
C ILE A 275 -14.31 -11.13 -10.49
N SER A 276 -15.36 -11.62 -9.82
CA SER A 276 -16.29 -12.58 -10.43
C SER A 276 -17.14 -11.99 -11.55
N SER A 277 -17.20 -10.68 -11.70
CA SER A 277 -17.97 -9.97 -12.73
C SER A 277 -17.17 -9.65 -13.99
N ILE A 278 -15.85 -9.87 -13.98
CA ILE A 278 -14.91 -9.60 -15.06
C ILE A 278 -14.49 -10.91 -15.75
#